data_cd0de9a8ce181ad340124ad6787dc84a
#
_entry.id   cd0de9a8ce181ad340124ad6787dc84a
#
_cell.length_a   1.000
_cell.length_b   1.000
_cell.length_c   1.000
_cell.angle_alpha   90.00
_cell.angle_beta   90.00
_cell.angle_gamma   90.00
#
_symmetry.space_group_name_H-M   'P 1'
#
loop_
_entity.id
_entity.type
_entity.pdbx_description
1 polymer ?
#
loop_
_entity_poly.entity_id
_entity_poly.type
_entity_poly.pdbx_seq_one_letter_code
_entity_poly.pdbx_strand_id
1 'polypeptide(L)'
;MESIRQKRINSLLQHNMAEVFQALAAAEFPGTLITVSKIRVTPDLGLARVYLSFFPIDRTEKAMEFIQEHAPRIKNELAGRVRHQLRVIPNLQYFADDSMEYEANIERLLREGGENPIK
;
A
#
# COMPACT_ATOMS: atom_id res chain seq x y z
N MET A 1 -5.99 19.68 -1.79
CA MET A 1 -7.27 19.02 -1.54
C MET A 1 -7.63 18.09 -2.69
N GLU A 2 -8.05 16.88 -2.37
CA GLU A 2 -8.39 15.92 -3.41
C GLU A 2 -9.76 16.20 -4.00
N SER A 3 -9.85 16.05 -5.31
CA SER A 3 -11.13 16.17 -6.00
C SER A 3 -11.95 14.90 -5.79
N ILE A 4 -13.22 14.98 -6.14
CA ILE A 4 -14.10 13.80 -6.08
C ILE A 4 -13.57 12.71 -7.00
N ARG A 5 -13.07 13.11 -8.16
CA ARG A 5 -12.52 12.15 -9.12
C ARG A 5 -11.29 11.44 -8.54
N GLN A 6 -10.42 12.19 -7.89
CA GLN A 6 -9.25 11.58 -7.25
C GLN A 6 -9.67 10.58 -6.18
N LYS A 7 -10.67 10.93 -5.38
CA LYS A 7 -11.14 10.04 -4.32
C LYS A 7 -11.73 8.76 -4.90
N ARG A 8 -12.48 8.87 -5.98
CA ARG A 8 -13.06 7.70 -6.62
C ARG A 8 -11.98 6.78 -7.15
N ILE A 9 -10.96 7.35 -7.78
CA ILE A 9 -9.89 6.55 -8.34
C ILE A 9 -9.04 5.95 -7.23
N ASN A 10 -8.79 6.70 -6.16
CA ASN A 10 -8.10 6.13 -4.99
C ASN A 10 -8.82 4.90 -4.49
N SER A 11 -10.14 4.97 -4.34
CA SER A 11 -10.92 3.84 -3.82
C SER A 11 -10.90 2.66 -4.79
N LEU A 12 -11.05 2.94 -6.07
CA LEU A 12 -11.04 1.88 -7.08
C LEU A 12 -9.70 1.15 -7.08
N LEU A 13 -8.61 1.91 -7.08
CA LEU A 13 -7.29 1.32 -7.10
C LEU A 13 -6.99 0.59 -5.80
N GLN A 14 -7.40 1.15 -4.66
CA GLN A 14 -7.14 0.51 -3.38
C GLN A 14 -7.84 -0.84 -3.28
N HIS A 15 -9.09 -0.90 -3.67
CA HIS A 15 -9.85 -2.14 -3.61
C HIS A 15 -9.20 -3.21 -4.49
N ASN A 16 -8.89 -2.87 -5.73
CA ASN A 16 -8.34 -3.84 -6.66
C ASN A 16 -6.90 -4.19 -6.36
N MET A 17 -6.11 -3.21 -5.92
CA MET A 17 -4.73 -3.47 -5.56
C MET A 17 -4.65 -4.37 -4.33
N ALA A 18 -5.58 -4.22 -3.39
CA ALA A 18 -5.63 -5.10 -2.23
C ALA A 18 -5.77 -6.56 -2.66
N GLU A 19 -6.61 -6.82 -3.64
CA GLU A 19 -6.79 -8.18 -4.14
C GLU A 19 -5.54 -8.69 -4.85
N VAL A 20 -4.89 -7.82 -5.63
CA VAL A 20 -3.65 -8.19 -6.29
C VAL A 20 -2.60 -8.60 -5.27
N PHE A 21 -2.45 -7.81 -4.20
CA PHE A 21 -1.43 -8.11 -3.21
C PHE A 21 -1.80 -9.28 -2.31
N GLN A 22 -3.08 -9.53 -2.08
CA GLN A 22 -3.47 -10.74 -1.37
C GLN A 22 -3.06 -11.99 -2.13
N ALA A 23 -3.31 -11.99 -3.43
CA ALA A 23 -2.93 -13.12 -4.26
C ALA A 23 -1.40 -13.27 -4.32
N LEU A 24 -0.70 -12.15 -4.43
CA LEU A 24 0.75 -12.15 -4.47
C LEU A 24 1.33 -12.72 -3.17
N ALA A 25 0.81 -12.28 -2.03
CA ALA A 25 1.31 -12.74 -0.75
C ALA A 25 1.08 -14.24 -0.59
N ALA A 26 -0.10 -14.72 -0.97
CA ALA A 26 -0.39 -16.14 -0.87
C ALA A 26 0.55 -16.98 -1.72
N ALA A 27 0.92 -16.47 -2.90
CA ALA A 27 1.75 -17.21 -3.82
C ALA A 27 3.24 -17.11 -3.48
N GLU A 28 3.71 -15.93 -3.11
CA GLU A 28 5.15 -15.67 -3.01
C GLU A 28 5.65 -15.51 -1.59
N PHE A 29 4.77 -15.12 -0.67
CA PHE A 29 5.18 -14.85 0.72
C PHE A 29 4.18 -15.49 1.69
N PRO A 30 4.07 -16.83 1.69
CA PRO A 30 3.15 -17.48 2.64
C PRO A 30 3.49 -17.05 4.07
N GLY A 31 2.47 -16.76 4.84
CA GLY A 31 2.65 -16.32 6.21
C GLY A 31 2.87 -14.83 6.36
N THR A 32 2.89 -14.09 5.26
CA THR A 32 3.05 -12.65 5.29
C THR A 32 1.75 -12.00 4.82
N LEU A 33 1.29 -11.01 5.57
CA LEU A 33 0.12 -10.23 5.19
C LEU A 33 0.59 -8.93 4.57
N ILE A 34 0.13 -8.65 3.35
CA ILE A 34 0.42 -7.40 2.67
C ILE A 34 -0.87 -6.61 2.57
N THR A 35 -0.90 -5.44 3.18
CA THR A 35 -2.09 -4.60 3.24
C THR A 35 -1.82 -3.30 2.50
N VAL A 36 -2.78 -2.88 1.67
CA VAL A 36 -2.71 -1.56 1.03
C VAL A 36 -3.32 -0.57 2.01
N SER A 37 -2.47 0.21 2.65
CA SER A 37 -2.92 1.16 3.67
C SER A 37 -3.71 2.30 3.06
N LYS A 38 -3.20 2.84 1.96
CA LYS A 38 -3.88 3.91 1.24
C LYS A 38 -3.24 4.06 -0.12
N ILE A 39 -3.98 4.72 -1.02
CA ILE A 39 -3.47 5.11 -2.32
C ILE A 39 -3.82 6.57 -2.53
N ARG A 40 -2.89 7.33 -3.08
CA ARG A 40 -3.11 8.74 -3.40
C ARG A 40 -2.66 9.01 -4.81
N VAL A 41 -3.61 9.43 -5.65
CA VAL A 41 -3.28 9.80 -7.03
C VAL A 41 -3.07 11.30 -7.11
N THR A 42 -2.25 11.71 -8.06
CA THR A 42 -2.03 13.14 -8.32
C THR A 42 -3.23 13.72 -9.07
N PRO A 43 -3.38 15.07 -9.04
CA PRO A 43 -4.54 15.69 -9.69
C PRO A 43 -4.64 15.38 -11.18
N ASP A 44 -3.51 15.22 -11.87
CA ASP A 44 -3.52 14.89 -13.29
C ASP A 44 -3.67 13.38 -13.52
N LEU A 45 -3.78 12.61 -12.44
CA LEU A 45 -3.94 11.17 -12.49
C LEU A 45 -2.76 10.45 -13.15
N GLY A 46 -1.60 11.11 -13.17
CA GLY A 46 -0.41 10.53 -13.79
C GLY A 46 0.41 9.67 -12.86
N LEU A 47 0.22 9.82 -11.56
CA LEU A 47 1.01 9.10 -10.57
C LEU A 47 0.10 8.65 -9.44
N ALA A 48 0.30 7.42 -8.98
CA ALA A 48 -0.39 6.90 -7.81
C ALA A 48 0.65 6.42 -6.81
N ARG A 49 0.56 6.94 -5.59
CA ARG A 49 1.42 6.51 -4.50
C ARG A 49 0.69 5.44 -3.71
N VAL A 50 1.28 4.27 -3.65
CA VAL A 50 0.69 3.10 -3.01
C VAL A 50 1.44 2.83 -1.72
N TYR A 51 0.75 2.92 -0.59
CA TYR A 51 1.35 2.71 0.72
C TYR A 51 0.98 1.32 1.21
N LEU A 52 2.00 0.53 1.54
CA LEU A 52 1.84 -0.87 1.89
C LEU A 52 2.33 -1.13 3.29
N SER A 53 1.58 -1.95 4.02
CA SER A 53 1.98 -2.43 5.33
C SER A 53 2.21 -3.93 5.26
N PHE A 54 3.18 -4.42 6.01
CA PHE A 54 3.55 -5.82 6.00
C PHE A 54 3.51 -6.37 7.42
N PHE A 55 3.02 -7.57 7.54
CA PHE A 55 3.03 -8.26 8.82
C PHE A 55 3.46 -9.70 8.61
N PRO A 56 4.49 -10.20 9.29
CA PRO A 56 5.33 -9.50 10.29
C PRO A 56 6.18 -8.40 9.65
N ILE A 57 6.48 -7.40 10.45
CA ILE A 57 7.17 -6.20 9.96
C ILE A 57 8.56 -6.53 9.41
N ASP A 58 9.21 -7.55 9.95
CA ASP A 58 10.55 -7.91 9.50
C ASP A 58 10.59 -8.47 8.09
N ARG A 59 9.43 -8.70 7.47
CA ARG A 59 9.36 -9.14 6.08
C ARG A 59 9.28 -7.99 5.10
N THR A 60 9.21 -6.76 5.60
CA THR A 60 8.97 -5.58 4.76
C THR A 60 10.01 -5.43 3.67
N GLU A 61 11.28 -5.55 4.02
CA GLU A 61 12.36 -5.28 3.08
C GLU A 61 12.35 -6.25 1.91
N LYS A 62 12.24 -7.54 2.20
CA LYS A 62 12.21 -8.55 1.16
C LYS A 62 10.99 -8.41 0.27
N ALA A 63 9.85 -8.14 0.87
CA ALA A 63 8.62 -7.99 0.11
C ALA A 63 8.67 -6.76 -0.78
N MET A 64 9.22 -5.65 -0.28
CA MET A 64 9.37 -4.45 -1.10
C MET A 64 10.29 -4.67 -2.27
N GLU A 65 11.40 -5.39 -2.05
CA GLU A 65 12.31 -5.73 -3.15
C GLU A 65 11.59 -6.52 -4.23
N PHE A 66 10.84 -7.52 -3.82
CA PHE A 66 10.10 -8.36 -4.76
C PHE A 66 9.10 -7.52 -5.56
N ILE A 67 8.37 -6.64 -4.86
CA ILE A 67 7.37 -5.80 -5.50
C ILE A 67 8.01 -4.90 -6.55
N GLN A 68 9.14 -4.31 -6.23
CA GLN A 68 9.80 -3.42 -7.17
C GLN A 68 10.36 -4.17 -8.36
N GLU A 69 10.88 -5.37 -8.13
CA GLU A 69 11.36 -6.19 -9.24
C GLU A 69 10.24 -6.63 -10.17
N HIS A 70 9.05 -6.83 -9.64
CA HIS A 70 7.93 -7.33 -10.41
C HIS A 70 6.87 -6.27 -10.67
N ALA A 71 7.26 -5.01 -10.57
CA ALA A 71 6.32 -3.90 -10.74
C ALA A 71 5.55 -3.94 -12.04
N PRO A 72 6.18 -4.24 -13.21
CA PRO A 72 5.40 -4.29 -14.45
C PRO A 72 4.32 -5.37 -14.43
N ARG A 73 4.62 -6.51 -13.86
CA ARG A 73 3.65 -7.60 -13.74
C ARG A 73 2.49 -7.20 -12.86
N ILE A 74 2.79 -6.54 -11.73
CA ILE A 74 1.75 -6.09 -10.81
C ILE A 74 0.86 -5.06 -11.48
N LYS A 75 1.47 -4.14 -12.22
CA LYS A 75 0.70 -3.13 -12.94
C LYS A 75 -0.21 -3.77 -13.98
N ASN A 76 0.27 -4.80 -14.68
CA ASN A 76 -0.55 -5.49 -15.65
C ASN A 76 -1.73 -6.20 -15.01
N GLU A 77 -1.53 -6.81 -13.87
CA GLU A 77 -2.64 -7.45 -13.16
C GLU A 77 -3.67 -6.44 -12.71
N LEU A 78 -3.21 -5.29 -12.20
CA LEU A 78 -4.13 -4.23 -11.81
C LEU A 78 -4.90 -3.72 -13.02
N ALA A 79 -4.20 -3.50 -14.13
CA ALA A 79 -4.83 -3.00 -15.34
C ALA A 79 -5.93 -3.93 -15.81
N GLY A 80 -5.69 -5.24 -15.74
CA GLY A 80 -6.69 -6.21 -16.14
C GLY A 80 -7.95 -6.13 -15.32
N ARG A 81 -7.83 -5.76 -14.04
CA ARG A 81 -8.98 -5.67 -13.14
C ARG A 81 -9.79 -4.40 -13.33
N VAL A 82 -9.12 -3.29 -13.70
CA VAL A 82 -9.79 -1.98 -13.71
C VAL A 82 -9.97 -1.39 -15.10
N ARG A 83 -9.61 -2.11 -16.14
CA ARG A 83 -9.57 -1.51 -17.48
C ARG A 83 -10.91 -1.01 -17.97
N HIS A 84 -12.01 -1.53 -17.45
CA HIS A 84 -13.34 -1.07 -17.85
C HIS A 84 -13.72 0.24 -17.16
N GLN A 85 -13.07 0.54 -16.04
CA GLN A 85 -13.35 1.76 -15.30
C GLN A 85 -12.28 2.82 -15.50
N LEU A 86 -11.06 2.41 -15.88
CA LEU A 86 -9.92 3.32 -15.95
C LEU A 86 -9.08 2.97 -17.17
N ARG A 87 -9.06 3.87 -18.14
CA ARG A 87 -8.39 3.59 -19.41
C ARG A 87 -6.87 3.60 -19.29
N VAL A 88 -6.37 4.54 -18.52
CA VAL A 88 -4.92 4.70 -18.36
C VAL A 88 -4.59 4.52 -16.89
N ILE A 89 -3.69 3.59 -16.61
CA ILE A 89 -3.25 3.35 -15.25
C ILE A 89 -2.15 4.36 -14.90
N PRO A 90 -2.26 5.06 -13.79
CA PRO A 90 -1.19 5.96 -13.37
C PRO A 90 0.10 5.20 -13.15
N ASN A 91 1.22 5.88 -13.22
CA ASN A 91 2.46 5.29 -12.77
C ASN A 91 2.37 4.99 -11.30
N LEU A 92 2.82 3.80 -10.91
CA LEU A 92 2.68 3.33 -9.53
C LEU A 92 4.01 3.46 -8.81
N GLN A 93 3.97 4.07 -7.63
CA GLN A 93 5.12 4.12 -6.73
C GLN A 93 4.71 3.45 -5.43
N TYR A 94 5.58 2.61 -4.90
CA TYR A 94 5.27 1.83 -3.71
C TYR A 94 6.11 2.32 -2.54
N PHE A 95 5.46 2.47 -1.41
CA PHE A 95 6.10 2.92 -0.18
C PHE A 95 5.71 1.99 0.95
N ALA A 96 6.66 1.68 1.81
CA ALA A 96 6.35 0.96 3.03
C ALA A 96 5.73 1.94 4.02
N ASP A 97 4.56 1.56 4.52
CA ASP A 97 3.85 2.38 5.50
C ASP A 97 4.13 1.79 6.87
N ASP A 98 4.92 2.49 7.67
CA ASP A 98 5.31 2.01 8.98
C ASP A 98 4.42 2.56 10.09
N SER A 99 3.23 3.02 9.76
CA SER A 99 2.30 3.55 10.75
C SER A 99 2.05 2.57 11.89
N MET A 100 1.89 1.29 11.55
CA MET A 100 1.62 0.29 12.57
C MET A 100 2.78 0.17 13.55
N GLU A 101 4.00 0.21 13.03
CA GLU A 101 5.17 0.16 13.91
C GLU A 101 5.23 1.39 14.80
N TYR A 102 4.94 2.55 14.22
CA TYR A 102 4.93 3.78 14.97
C TYR A 102 3.89 3.74 16.09
N GLU A 103 2.69 3.29 15.78
CA GLU A 103 1.63 3.19 16.77
C GLU A 103 1.99 2.21 17.88
N ALA A 104 2.60 1.08 17.52
CA ALA A 104 3.02 0.12 18.52
C ALA A 104 4.08 0.70 19.44
N ASN A 105 5.01 1.48 18.89
CA ASN A 105 6.03 2.13 19.70
C ASN A 105 5.44 3.15 20.65
N ILE A 106 4.49 3.92 20.18
CA ILE A 106 3.84 4.92 21.02
C ILE A 106 3.11 4.24 22.16
N GLU A 107 2.38 3.19 21.87
CA GLU A 107 1.66 2.46 22.88
C GLU A 107 2.59 1.87 23.93
N ARG A 108 3.72 1.33 23.47
CA ARG A 108 4.70 0.77 24.38
C ARG A 108 5.28 1.84 25.29
N LEU A 109 5.60 2.99 24.73
CA LEU A 109 6.16 4.08 25.51
C LEU A 109 5.19 4.58 26.57
N LEU A 110 3.91 4.66 26.23
CA LEU A 110 2.90 5.09 27.17
C LEU A 110 2.76 4.11 28.33
N ARG A 111 2.84 2.82 28.03
CA ARG A 111 2.71 1.81 29.09
C ARG A 111 3.92 1.77 29.99
N GLU A 112 5.10 1.91 29.42
CA GLU A 112 6.33 1.74 30.18
C GLU A 112 6.70 2.97 30.97
N GLY A 113 6.60 4.13 30.37
CA GLY A 113 7.14 5.31 30.95
C GLY A 113 6.16 6.18 31.71
N GLY A 114 4.92 6.02 31.40
CA GLY A 114 3.96 6.96 31.94
C GLY A 114 4.13 8.37 31.42
N GLU A 115 5.19 8.62 30.72
CA GLU A 115 5.42 9.90 30.08
C GLU A 115 5.16 9.80 28.61
N ASN A 116 4.58 10.84 28.10
CA ASN A 116 4.30 10.87 26.69
C ASN A 116 5.37 11.70 25.99
N PRO A 117 6.34 11.07 25.35
CA PRO A 117 7.40 11.80 24.68
C PRO A 117 6.94 12.56 23.47
N ILE A 118 5.71 12.37 23.08
CA ILE A 118 5.20 12.98 21.86
C ILE A 118 4.56 14.32 22.14
N LYS A 119 4.28 14.59 23.37
CA LYS A 119 3.68 15.88 23.68
C LYS A 119 4.42 17.03 23.11
#